data_7e681e2d6eb624a8d6924f47a27a96a8
#
_entry.id   7e681e2d6eb624a8d6924f47a27a96a8
#
_cell.length_a   1.000
_cell.length_b   1.000
_cell.length_c   1.000
_cell.angle_alpha   90.00
_cell.angle_beta   90.00
_cell.angle_gamma   90.00
#
_symmetry.space_group_name_H-M   'P 1'
#
loop_
_entity.id
_entity.type
_entity.pdbx_description
1 polymer ?
#
loop_
_entity_poly.entity_id
_entity_poly.type
_entity_poly.pdbx_seq_one_letter_code
_entity_poly.pdbx_strand_id
1 'polypeptide(L)'
;LRGLKNCKVSDVLDLDTSEKFDTILLLMNGTGIFGKMNQIPKFLQKLKSLLNEGGQILIDSSDLIYMYDQDEDGAYEVPANGYYGELTFTIQYKGETEDTFDWLYLDYNTLQNAAIANGLECELILEGKHFDYLAKLSI
;
A
#
# COMPACT_ATOMS: atom_id res chain seq x y z
N LEU A 1 -4.67 20.99 13.80
CA LEU A 1 -5.08 19.66 14.25
C LEU A 1 -6.41 19.81 14.96
N ARG A 2 -7.51 19.54 14.31
CA ARG A 2 -8.93 19.75 14.67
C ARG A 2 -9.35 19.16 16.04
N GLY A 3 -8.55 19.41 17.12
CA GLY A 3 -8.84 18.96 18.49
C GLY A 3 -8.50 17.49 18.78
N LEU A 4 -7.89 16.77 17.83
CA LEU A 4 -7.43 15.39 18.05
C LEU A 4 -6.15 15.40 18.91
N LYS A 5 -6.17 14.64 20.00
CA LYS A 5 -5.05 14.58 20.96
C LYS A 5 -4.06 13.44 20.66
N ASN A 6 -4.49 12.41 19.92
CA ASN A 6 -3.73 11.18 19.69
C ASN A 6 -3.23 11.09 18.24
N CYS A 7 -2.80 12.21 17.68
CA CYS A 7 -2.22 12.26 16.34
C CYS A 7 -0.75 12.60 16.40
N LYS A 8 0.06 11.83 15.69
CA LYS A 8 1.51 12.01 15.55
C LYS A 8 1.86 12.03 14.07
N VAL A 9 2.69 12.98 13.66
CA VAL A 9 3.31 12.97 12.35
C VAL A 9 4.62 12.19 12.45
N SER A 10 4.72 11.09 11.73
CA SER A 10 5.92 10.24 11.74
C SER A 10 5.94 9.39 10.49
N ASP A 11 7.13 9.07 9.98
CA ASP A 11 7.29 7.95 9.05
C ASP A 11 6.99 6.65 9.82
N VAL A 12 6.29 5.72 9.17
CA VAL A 12 5.94 4.43 9.77
C VAL A 12 7.19 3.62 10.12
N LEU A 13 8.26 3.78 9.36
CA LEU A 13 9.54 3.09 9.60
C LEU A 13 10.24 3.56 10.88
N ASP A 14 9.94 4.78 11.33
CA ASP A 14 10.51 5.40 12.54
C ASP A 14 9.67 5.14 13.81
N LEU A 15 8.51 4.49 13.68
CA LEU A 15 7.67 4.18 14.84
C LEU A 15 8.40 3.26 15.82
N ASP A 16 8.21 3.50 17.11
CA ASP A 16 8.75 2.65 18.16
C ASP A 16 8.06 1.27 18.15
N THR A 17 8.83 0.22 18.03
CA THR A 17 8.34 -1.16 18.04
C THR A 17 7.94 -1.67 19.43
N SER A 18 8.16 -0.89 20.49
CA SER A 18 7.62 -1.17 21.82
C SER A 18 6.10 -0.97 21.89
N GLU A 19 5.56 -0.08 21.06
CA GLU A 19 4.11 0.06 20.89
C GLU A 19 3.60 -1.04 19.96
N LYS A 20 2.56 -1.75 20.39
CA LYS A 20 1.91 -2.82 19.64
C LYS A 20 0.44 -2.53 19.46
N PHE A 21 -0.09 -3.03 18.35
CA PHE A 21 -1.47 -2.79 17.94
C PHE A 21 -2.17 -4.11 17.59
N ASP A 22 -3.44 -4.22 17.91
CA ASP A 22 -4.28 -5.35 17.50
C ASP A 22 -4.73 -5.19 16.04
N THR A 23 -4.90 -3.94 15.61
CA THR A 23 -5.28 -3.62 14.23
C THR A 23 -4.53 -2.38 13.76
N ILE A 24 -3.88 -2.51 12.60
CA ILE A 24 -3.28 -1.40 11.85
C ILE A 24 -4.14 -1.13 10.63
N LEU A 25 -4.50 0.12 10.40
CA LEU A 25 -5.27 0.56 9.25
C LEU A 25 -4.37 1.34 8.29
N LEU A 26 -4.23 0.84 7.06
CA LEU A 26 -3.57 1.49 5.94
C LEU A 26 -4.61 1.73 4.86
N LEU A 27 -5.29 2.86 4.91
CA LEU A 27 -6.45 3.18 4.09
C LEU A 27 -6.18 4.39 3.19
N MET A 28 -7.00 4.57 2.16
CA MET A 28 -6.87 5.57 1.09
C MET A 28 -5.67 5.27 0.17
N ASN A 29 -5.69 4.08 -0.41
CA ASN A 29 -4.57 3.48 -1.12
C ASN A 29 -3.35 3.29 -0.20
N GLY A 30 -3.56 2.51 0.84
CA GLY A 30 -2.60 2.29 1.92
C GLY A 30 -1.28 1.67 1.46
N THR A 31 -1.27 0.93 0.34
CA THR A 31 -0.02 0.43 -0.27
C THR A 31 0.89 1.56 -0.77
N GLY A 32 0.36 2.76 -0.96
CA GLY A 32 1.11 3.93 -1.41
C GLY A 32 2.30 4.28 -0.54
N ILE A 33 2.20 4.04 0.78
CA ILE A 33 3.29 4.32 1.71
C ILE A 33 4.57 3.51 1.42
N PHE A 34 4.47 2.40 0.70
CA PHE A 34 5.62 1.60 0.31
C PHE A 34 6.50 2.31 -0.74
N GLY A 35 5.92 3.24 -1.49
CA GLY A 35 6.58 4.01 -2.54
C GLY A 35 6.94 3.17 -3.75
N LYS A 36 7.80 2.16 -3.58
CA LYS A 36 8.30 1.27 -4.65
C LYS A 36 8.25 -0.20 -4.26
N MET A 37 8.20 -1.07 -5.27
CA MET A 37 8.19 -2.53 -5.12
C MET A 37 9.32 -3.05 -4.22
N ASN A 38 10.52 -2.54 -4.40
CA ASN A 38 11.70 -2.97 -3.65
C ASN A 38 11.68 -2.58 -2.17
N GLN A 39 10.77 -1.69 -1.75
CA GLN A 39 10.61 -1.28 -0.36
C GLN A 39 9.54 -2.11 0.39
N ILE A 40 8.70 -2.86 -0.31
CA ILE A 40 7.61 -3.64 0.30
C ILE A 40 8.10 -4.53 1.45
N PRO A 41 9.19 -5.33 1.32
CA PRO A 41 9.63 -6.18 2.40
C PRO A 41 9.98 -5.41 3.69
N LYS A 42 10.64 -4.26 3.54
CA LYS A 42 11.01 -3.41 4.67
C LYS A 42 9.78 -2.90 5.43
N PHE A 43 8.77 -2.42 4.70
CA PHE A 43 7.53 -1.95 5.31
C PHE A 43 6.72 -3.08 5.93
N LEU A 44 6.56 -4.22 5.25
CA LEU A 44 5.82 -5.35 5.79
C LEU A 44 6.46 -5.91 7.07
N GLN A 45 7.79 -6.03 7.12
CA GLN A 45 8.49 -6.44 8.34
C GLN A 45 8.30 -5.43 9.48
N LYS A 46 8.33 -4.14 9.17
CA LYS A 46 8.05 -3.09 10.16
C LYS A 46 6.62 -3.19 10.69
N LEU A 47 5.63 -3.26 9.82
CA LEU A 47 4.22 -3.38 10.20
C LEU A 47 3.97 -4.65 11.03
N LYS A 48 4.53 -5.78 10.61
CA LYS A 48 4.50 -7.04 11.36
C LYS A 48 5.07 -6.86 12.76
N SER A 49 6.20 -6.13 12.90
CA SER A 49 6.82 -5.85 14.20
C SER A 49 5.97 -4.96 15.12
N LEU A 50 4.97 -4.27 14.61
CA LEU A 50 4.05 -3.42 15.36
C LEU A 50 2.77 -4.16 15.78
N LEU A 51 2.55 -5.40 15.33
CA LEU A 51 1.36 -6.17 15.70
C LEU A 51 1.54 -6.90 17.04
N ASN A 52 0.45 -6.96 17.80
CA ASN A 52 0.28 -7.94 18.85
C ASN A 52 0.12 -9.35 18.24
N GLU A 53 0.26 -10.38 19.07
CA GLU A 53 -0.09 -11.75 18.71
C GLU A 53 -1.57 -11.83 18.32
N GLY A 54 -1.87 -12.40 17.15
CA GLY A 54 -3.21 -12.43 16.58
C GLY A 54 -3.69 -11.09 16.00
N GLY A 55 -2.82 -10.08 15.92
CA GLY A 55 -3.13 -8.79 15.32
C GLY A 55 -3.24 -8.85 13.79
N GLN A 56 -3.83 -7.82 13.21
CA GLN A 56 -4.10 -7.72 11.76
C GLN A 56 -3.77 -6.35 11.19
N ILE A 57 -3.53 -6.31 9.88
CA ILE A 57 -3.42 -5.10 9.09
C ILE A 57 -4.57 -5.10 8.08
N LEU A 58 -5.35 -4.05 8.04
CA LEU A 58 -6.31 -3.80 6.97
C LEU A 58 -5.71 -2.77 6.01
N ILE A 59 -5.55 -3.17 4.78
CA ILE A 59 -4.87 -2.39 3.74
C ILE A 59 -5.69 -2.39 2.47
N ASP A 60 -5.84 -1.21 1.87
CA ASP A 60 -6.48 -1.07 0.58
C ASP A 60 -5.49 -0.66 -0.51
N SER A 61 -5.85 -0.96 -1.74
CA SER A 61 -5.18 -0.50 -2.93
C SER A 61 -6.10 -0.59 -4.14
N SER A 62 -5.59 -0.17 -5.28
CA SER A 62 -6.26 -0.31 -6.58
C SER A 62 -5.30 -0.92 -7.58
N ASP A 63 -5.83 -1.80 -8.42
CA ASP A 63 -5.10 -2.30 -9.58
C ASP A 63 -5.23 -1.27 -10.72
N LEU A 64 -4.12 -0.69 -11.15
CA LEU A 64 -4.10 0.32 -12.21
C LEU A 64 -4.11 -0.28 -13.62
N ILE A 65 -4.31 -1.59 -13.77
CA ILE A 65 -4.33 -2.25 -15.08
C ILE A 65 -5.34 -1.62 -16.04
N TYR A 66 -6.46 -1.10 -15.52
CA TYR A 66 -7.51 -0.46 -16.31
C TYR A 66 -7.06 0.83 -17.03
N MET A 67 -5.92 1.40 -16.65
CA MET A 67 -5.36 2.60 -17.29
C MET A 67 -4.60 2.28 -18.58
N TYR A 68 -4.41 0.99 -18.89
CA TYR A 68 -3.65 0.53 -20.04
C TYR A 68 -4.58 -0.06 -21.10
N ASP A 69 -4.21 0.14 -22.36
CA ASP A 69 -4.94 -0.39 -23.50
C ASP A 69 -4.83 -1.90 -23.57
N GLN A 70 -5.84 -2.55 -24.13
CA GLN A 70 -5.82 -3.96 -24.45
C GLN A 70 -5.49 -4.14 -25.93
N ASP A 71 -4.67 -5.15 -26.23
CA ASP A 71 -4.44 -5.59 -27.60
C ASP A 71 -5.65 -6.38 -28.17
N GLU A 72 -5.53 -6.83 -29.42
CA GLU A 72 -6.60 -7.59 -30.12
C GLU A 72 -6.94 -8.93 -29.43
N ASP A 73 -6.01 -9.50 -28.65
CA ASP A 73 -6.19 -10.73 -27.90
C ASP A 73 -6.68 -10.49 -26.45
N GLY A 74 -6.86 -9.22 -26.05
CA GLY A 74 -7.33 -8.80 -24.75
C GLY A 74 -6.24 -8.73 -23.66
N ALA A 75 -4.96 -8.84 -24.02
CA ALA A 75 -3.86 -8.62 -23.09
C ALA A 75 -3.56 -7.13 -22.92
N TYR A 76 -3.21 -6.72 -21.71
CA TYR A 76 -2.90 -5.31 -21.42
C TYR A 76 -1.47 -4.94 -21.82
N GLU A 77 -1.32 -3.83 -22.51
CA GLU A 77 -0.03 -3.26 -22.90
C GLU A 77 0.59 -2.46 -21.73
N VAL A 78 1.22 -3.13 -20.79
CA VAL A 78 1.88 -2.49 -19.64
C VAL A 78 3.35 -2.12 -19.96
N PRO A 79 3.94 -1.12 -19.25
CA PRO A 79 5.35 -0.79 -19.44
C PRO A 79 6.27 -1.98 -19.22
N ALA A 80 7.23 -2.18 -20.13
CA ALA A 80 8.20 -3.28 -20.03
C ALA A 80 9.22 -3.08 -18.90
N ASN A 81 9.39 -1.86 -18.43
CA ASN A 81 10.36 -1.49 -17.40
C ASN A 81 9.64 -1.14 -16.10
N GLY A 82 9.81 -1.99 -15.08
CA GLY A 82 9.24 -1.76 -13.76
C GLY A 82 7.81 -2.30 -13.61
N TYR A 83 7.25 -2.09 -12.44
CA TYR A 83 5.88 -2.46 -12.12
C TYR A 83 4.94 -1.30 -12.47
N TYR A 84 3.85 -1.58 -13.17
CA TYR A 84 2.93 -0.57 -13.71
C TYR A 84 2.19 0.26 -12.64
N GLY A 85 2.18 -0.19 -11.39
CA GLY A 85 1.61 0.53 -10.26
C GLY A 85 2.60 1.42 -9.51
N GLU A 86 3.87 1.49 -9.91
CA GLU A 86 4.84 2.46 -9.36
C GLU A 86 4.66 3.82 -10.01
N LEU A 87 4.14 4.80 -9.27
CA LEU A 87 3.92 6.16 -9.77
C LEU A 87 4.74 7.17 -8.99
N THR A 88 5.13 8.24 -9.66
CA THR A 88 5.76 9.41 -9.03
C THR A 88 4.83 10.61 -9.20
N PHE A 89 4.49 11.25 -8.09
CA PHE A 89 3.59 12.40 -8.05
C PHE A 89 4.33 13.69 -7.72
N THR A 90 3.83 14.77 -8.30
CA THR A 90 4.18 16.13 -7.91
C THR A 90 2.88 16.88 -7.60
N ILE A 91 2.74 17.40 -6.39
CA ILE A 91 1.56 18.17 -6.02
C ILE A 91 1.83 19.64 -6.24
N GLN A 92 0.87 20.31 -6.90
CA GLN A 92 0.86 21.75 -7.07
C GLN A 92 -0.43 22.31 -6.49
N TYR A 93 -0.31 23.32 -5.63
CA TYR A 93 -1.45 23.99 -5.05
C TYR A 93 -1.18 25.49 -4.92
N LYS A 94 -2.06 26.32 -5.48
CA LYS A 94 -1.97 27.79 -5.42
C LYS A 94 -0.61 28.40 -5.83
N GLY A 95 0.06 27.76 -6.80
CA GLY A 95 1.36 28.20 -7.30
C GLY A 95 2.56 27.69 -6.50
N GLU A 96 2.34 26.97 -5.42
CA GLU A 96 3.36 26.23 -4.68
C GLU A 96 3.47 24.81 -5.24
N THR A 97 4.69 24.32 -5.38
CA THR A 97 4.99 22.95 -5.84
C THR A 97 5.75 22.23 -4.74
N GLU A 98 5.25 21.06 -4.33
CA GLU A 98 5.96 20.18 -3.42
C GLU A 98 7.00 19.33 -4.13
N ASP A 99 7.94 18.77 -3.38
CA ASP A 99 8.88 17.78 -3.89
C ASP A 99 8.12 16.53 -4.38
N THR A 100 8.68 15.89 -5.40
CA THR A 100 8.10 14.64 -5.93
C THR A 100 8.20 13.52 -4.91
N PHE A 101 7.18 12.67 -4.88
CA PHE A 101 7.17 11.48 -4.05
C PHE A 101 6.67 10.27 -4.83
N ASP A 102 7.17 9.11 -4.46
CA ASP A 102 6.74 7.83 -5.02
C ASP A 102 5.51 7.31 -4.28
N TRP A 103 4.57 6.72 -5.03
CA TRP A 103 3.33 6.17 -4.51
C TRP A 103 3.02 4.87 -5.22
N LEU A 104 2.86 3.78 -4.47
CA LEU A 104 2.69 2.45 -5.02
C LEU A 104 1.22 2.02 -4.99
N TYR A 105 0.71 1.63 -6.15
CA TYR A 105 -0.54 0.93 -6.31
C TYR A 105 -0.25 -0.55 -6.58
N LEU A 106 -0.84 -1.46 -5.82
CA LEU A 106 -0.63 -2.89 -5.99
C LEU A 106 -1.91 -3.57 -6.45
N ASP A 107 -1.81 -4.46 -7.43
CA ASP A 107 -2.84 -5.47 -7.63
C ASP A 107 -2.86 -6.46 -6.45
N TYR A 108 -4.01 -7.11 -6.22
CA TYR A 108 -4.16 -8.01 -5.09
C TYR A 108 -3.17 -9.18 -5.09
N ASN A 109 -2.92 -9.79 -6.25
CA ASN A 109 -2.03 -10.95 -6.35
C ASN A 109 -0.58 -10.56 -5.99
N THR A 110 -0.14 -9.39 -6.43
CA THR A 110 1.19 -8.87 -6.08
C THR A 110 1.30 -8.59 -4.58
N LEU A 111 0.27 -7.98 -3.96
CA LEU A 111 0.23 -7.79 -2.51
C LEU A 111 0.25 -9.12 -1.76
N GLN A 112 -0.56 -10.09 -2.17
CA GLN A 112 -0.64 -11.42 -1.55
C GLN A 112 0.70 -12.14 -1.61
N ASN A 113 1.35 -12.16 -2.77
CA ASN A 113 2.67 -12.77 -2.94
C ASN A 113 3.73 -12.11 -2.05
N ALA A 114 3.72 -10.78 -1.97
CA ALA A 114 4.63 -10.04 -1.10
C ALA A 114 4.37 -10.33 0.39
N ALA A 115 3.11 -10.40 0.81
CA ALA A 115 2.74 -10.73 2.18
C ALA A 115 3.23 -12.13 2.57
N ILE A 116 2.95 -13.15 1.75
CA ILE A 116 3.38 -14.53 1.96
C ILE A 116 4.90 -14.62 2.04
N ALA A 117 5.62 -13.96 1.13
CA ALA A 117 7.09 -13.94 1.14
C ALA A 117 7.68 -13.29 2.40
N ASN A 118 6.90 -12.47 3.11
CA ASN A 118 7.28 -11.81 4.37
C ASN A 118 6.68 -12.49 5.61
N GLY A 119 6.07 -13.67 5.47
CA GLY A 119 5.53 -14.46 6.57
C GLY A 119 4.25 -13.87 7.14
N LEU A 120 3.41 -13.32 6.29
CA LEU A 120 2.05 -12.87 6.57
C LEU A 120 1.06 -13.65 5.70
N GLU A 121 -0.09 -13.99 6.26
CA GLU A 121 -1.25 -14.42 5.48
C GLU A 121 -1.91 -13.19 4.85
N CYS A 122 -2.55 -13.36 3.68
CA CYS A 122 -3.26 -12.29 3.00
C CYS A 122 -4.63 -12.80 2.53
N GLU A 123 -5.67 -12.15 2.98
CA GLU A 123 -7.06 -12.46 2.69
C GLU A 123 -7.73 -11.28 1.99
N LEU A 124 -8.41 -11.53 0.85
CA LEU A 124 -9.23 -10.54 0.19
C LEU A 124 -10.55 -10.37 0.96
N ILE A 125 -10.77 -9.21 1.53
CA ILE A 125 -11.99 -8.92 2.31
C ILE A 125 -13.09 -8.36 1.44
N LEU A 126 -12.74 -7.47 0.51
CA LEU A 126 -13.69 -6.78 -0.35
C LEU A 126 -13.04 -6.42 -1.67
N GLU A 127 -13.73 -6.66 -2.77
CA GLU A 127 -13.46 -6.05 -4.07
C GLU A 127 -14.45 -4.93 -4.32
N GLY A 128 -13.95 -3.77 -4.69
CA GLY A 128 -14.74 -2.64 -5.10
C GLY A 128 -15.13 -2.71 -6.59
N LYS A 129 -15.89 -1.73 -7.03
CA LYS A 129 -16.42 -1.70 -8.41
C LYS A 129 -15.42 -1.17 -9.45
N HIS A 130 -14.32 -0.56 -9.00
CA HIS A 130 -13.37 0.18 -9.83
C HIS A 130 -11.93 -0.29 -9.60
N PHE A 131 -11.72 -1.63 -9.61
CA PHE A 131 -10.39 -2.24 -9.43
C PHE A 131 -9.75 -1.96 -8.06
N ASP A 132 -10.49 -1.40 -7.13
CA ASP A 132 -10.10 -1.19 -5.73
C ASP A 132 -10.43 -2.44 -4.90
N TYR A 133 -9.67 -2.67 -3.87
CA TYR A 133 -9.89 -3.79 -2.95
C TYR A 133 -9.43 -3.45 -1.53
N LEU A 134 -9.95 -4.21 -0.56
CA LEU A 134 -9.50 -4.24 0.81
C LEU A 134 -8.98 -5.64 1.13
N ALA A 135 -7.77 -5.71 1.65
CA ALA A 135 -7.14 -6.93 2.11
C ALA A 135 -6.86 -6.90 3.61
N LYS A 136 -6.83 -8.08 4.21
CA LYS A 136 -6.38 -8.30 5.59
C LYS A 136 -5.07 -9.08 5.54
N LEU A 137 -4.05 -8.56 6.23
CA LEU A 137 -2.81 -9.27 6.49
C LEU A 137 -2.76 -9.69 7.96
N SER A 138 -2.33 -10.92 8.24
CA SER A 138 -2.19 -11.46 9.61
C SER A 138 -0.96 -12.34 9.73
N ILE A 139 -0.53 -12.58 10.97
CA ILE A 139 0.61 -13.46 11.29
C ILE A 139 0.11 -14.90 11.39
#